data_c7d8e20fd6936fcbdffa53d696a28caa
#
_entry.id   c7d8e20fd6936fcbdffa53d696a28caa
#
_cell.length_a   1.000
_cell.length_b   1.000
_cell.length_c   1.000
_cell.angle_alpha   90.00
_cell.angle_beta   90.00
_cell.angle_gamma   90.00
#
_symmetry.space_group_name_H-M   'P 1'
#
loop_
_entity.id
_entity.type
_entity.pdbx_description
1 polymer ?
#
loop_
_entity_poly.entity_id
_entity_poly.type
_entity_poly.pdbx_seq_one_letter_code
_entity_poly.pdbx_strand_id
1 'polypeptide(L)'
;MSSTTSSLSELSLLTEYSSYDPHRFLGLHENEKGQVIRLWRPGAEKIYLEVLGQVVEAKRVSDKGLFEYQVEKKIGPFDYRIYHHNGSLSHDPYSFAPSIGKVDMHLFNKGCHYELYSVLGAQVKENGTQFSVWAPSAKSVYLVGSFNDWDGRFWPLKSMEASGIWSLFIPGLGAGENYKFEIRTQEGYLRIKSDPVAFYSEQRPLTASRVFDVNSYQWKNESLRNTNLNRPINIYELHLGSWKKGGDPFPNYREIALELATYVKEMGFTHVELLPIMEHPLDESWGYQVTGFFAATSRYGTPADFQFFIDHLHGEGIGVILDWVPAHFPMDDFSLNRFDGTALYEHEDPRRGIHPHWHTAIFNYGRKEVTNFLIASALFWIDKMRVDGLRVDAVASMLYLDYGRKDGEWIPNPDGSNFNVEAI
;
A
#
# COMPACT_ATOMS: atom_id res chain seq x y z
N MET A 1 33.51 -11.04 -26.03
CA MET A 1 33.89 -11.19 -24.59
C MET A 1 33.17 -10.21 -23.62
N SER A 2 32.60 -9.09 -24.10
CA SER A 2 31.95 -8.10 -23.19
C SER A 2 30.53 -8.49 -22.69
N SER A 3 29.77 -9.27 -23.46
CA SER A 3 28.41 -9.65 -23.10
C SER A 3 28.31 -10.69 -21.95
N THR A 4 29.27 -11.60 -21.87
CA THR A 4 29.30 -12.66 -20.83
C THR A 4 29.72 -12.12 -19.47
N THR A 5 30.59 -11.12 -19.44
CA THR A 5 31.04 -10.48 -18.16
C THR A 5 29.93 -9.62 -17.55
N SER A 6 29.14 -8.93 -18.38
CA SER A 6 27.97 -8.15 -17.96
C SER A 6 26.87 -9.05 -17.37
N SER A 7 26.59 -10.21 -17.98
CA SER A 7 25.56 -11.13 -17.49
C SER A 7 25.91 -11.79 -16.16
N LEU A 8 27.19 -12.07 -15.91
CA LEU A 8 27.65 -12.63 -14.64
C LEU A 8 27.55 -11.60 -13.49
N SER A 9 27.82 -10.32 -13.77
CA SER A 9 27.69 -9.26 -12.78
C SER A 9 26.23 -9.02 -12.38
N GLU A 10 25.29 -9.01 -13.33
CA GLU A 10 23.86 -8.82 -13.05
C GLU A 10 23.27 -10.02 -12.27
N LEU A 11 23.66 -11.25 -12.63
CA LEU A 11 23.27 -12.44 -11.87
C LEU A 11 23.80 -12.40 -10.43
N SER A 12 25.02 -11.91 -10.22
CA SER A 12 25.60 -11.73 -8.88
C SER A 12 24.74 -10.76 -8.06
N LEU A 13 24.34 -9.62 -8.62
CA LEU A 13 23.46 -8.65 -7.95
C LEU A 13 22.11 -9.28 -7.54
N LEU A 14 21.51 -10.11 -8.39
CA LEU A 14 20.28 -10.83 -8.06
C LEU A 14 20.50 -11.83 -6.90
N THR A 15 21.55 -12.64 -6.98
CA THR A 15 21.85 -13.67 -5.98
C THR A 15 22.31 -13.12 -4.64
N GLU A 16 22.88 -11.90 -4.62
CA GLU A 16 23.29 -11.16 -3.44
C GLU A 16 22.20 -10.22 -2.91
N TYR A 17 21.00 -10.29 -3.49
CA TYR A 17 19.86 -9.44 -3.13
C TYR A 17 20.19 -7.94 -3.15
N SER A 18 20.93 -7.50 -4.18
CA SER A 18 21.38 -6.12 -4.36
C SER A 18 21.04 -5.53 -5.73
N SER A 19 20.19 -6.22 -6.52
CA SER A 19 19.70 -5.70 -7.79
C SER A 19 18.72 -4.55 -7.55
N TYR A 20 19.01 -3.40 -8.12
CA TYR A 20 18.13 -2.22 -8.11
C TYR A 20 17.32 -2.08 -9.42
N ASP A 21 17.68 -2.77 -10.47
CA ASP A 21 16.94 -2.77 -11.76
C ASP A 21 16.99 -4.16 -12.44
N PRO A 22 16.13 -5.09 -12.01
CA PRO A 22 16.08 -6.43 -12.59
C PRO A 22 15.66 -6.43 -14.06
N HIS A 23 14.93 -5.40 -14.55
CA HIS A 23 14.51 -5.28 -15.95
C HIS A 23 15.67 -5.08 -16.92
N ARG A 24 16.83 -4.65 -16.45
CA ARG A 24 18.02 -4.55 -17.31
C ARG A 24 18.55 -5.91 -17.77
N PHE A 25 18.20 -6.96 -17.05
CA PHE A 25 18.77 -8.28 -17.26
C PHE A 25 17.71 -9.36 -17.50
N LEU A 26 16.64 -9.39 -16.69
CA LEU A 26 15.56 -10.36 -16.81
C LEU A 26 14.53 -9.90 -17.85
N GLY A 27 13.77 -10.88 -18.39
CA GLY A 27 12.77 -10.63 -19.42
C GLY A 27 13.28 -10.83 -20.84
N LEU A 28 12.57 -10.24 -21.79
CA LEU A 28 12.87 -10.31 -23.22
C LEU A 28 13.85 -9.20 -23.61
N HIS A 29 15.02 -9.58 -24.09
CA HIS A 29 16.08 -8.66 -24.52
C HIS A 29 16.60 -8.97 -25.91
N GLU A 30 17.17 -7.98 -26.58
CA GLU A 30 17.93 -8.17 -27.81
C GLU A 30 19.38 -8.57 -27.49
N ASN A 31 19.95 -9.47 -28.29
CA ASN A 31 21.36 -9.86 -28.28
C ASN A 31 21.91 -10.00 -29.68
N GLU A 32 23.17 -10.38 -29.82
CA GLU A 32 23.85 -10.56 -31.13
C GLU A 32 23.19 -11.62 -32.03
N LYS A 33 22.41 -12.54 -31.46
CA LYS A 33 21.72 -13.65 -32.17
C LYS A 33 20.22 -13.39 -32.40
N GLY A 34 19.71 -12.20 -32.07
CA GLY A 34 18.30 -11.82 -32.14
C GLY A 34 17.73 -11.46 -30.76
N GLN A 35 16.77 -12.24 -30.25
CA GLN A 35 16.18 -11.99 -28.94
C GLN A 35 16.42 -13.16 -28.00
N VAL A 36 16.54 -12.86 -26.68
CA VAL A 36 16.70 -13.85 -25.63
C VAL A 36 15.72 -13.54 -24.49
N ILE A 37 15.06 -14.57 -23.95
CA ILE A 37 14.28 -14.51 -22.73
C ILE A 37 15.17 -15.00 -21.59
N ARG A 38 15.32 -14.19 -20.52
CA ARG A 38 16.08 -14.53 -19.32
C ARG A 38 15.17 -14.61 -18.12
N LEU A 39 15.26 -15.72 -17.39
CA LEU A 39 14.48 -16.00 -16.21
C LEU A 39 15.40 -16.38 -15.06
N TRP A 40 15.18 -15.78 -13.89
CA TRP A 40 15.85 -16.20 -12.67
C TRP A 40 14.87 -16.99 -11.80
N ARG A 41 15.13 -18.27 -11.61
CA ARG A 41 14.31 -19.19 -10.83
C ARG A 41 15.23 -20.10 -10.00
N PRO A 42 15.72 -19.59 -8.84
CA PRO A 42 16.59 -20.37 -7.96
C PRO A 42 15.83 -21.61 -7.44
N GLY A 43 16.47 -22.76 -7.53
CA GLY A 43 15.89 -24.04 -7.10
C GLY A 43 15.09 -24.79 -8.19
N ALA A 44 14.74 -24.16 -9.31
CA ALA A 44 14.12 -24.89 -10.42
C ALA A 44 15.15 -25.77 -11.16
N GLU A 45 14.74 -27.01 -11.47
CA GLU A 45 15.54 -27.90 -12.31
C GLU A 45 15.32 -27.62 -13.79
N LYS A 46 14.07 -27.37 -14.19
CA LYS A 46 13.63 -27.08 -15.56
C LYS A 46 12.59 -25.97 -15.57
N ILE A 47 12.57 -25.19 -16.63
CA ILE A 47 11.54 -24.19 -16.90
C ILE A 47 11.05 -24.39 -18.32
N TYR A 48 9.73 -24.34 -18.48
CA TYR A 48 9.06 -24.35 -19.76
C TYR A 48 8.42 -23.00 -20.04
N LEU A 49 8.46 -22.63 -21.30
CA LEU A 49 7.81 -21.42 -21.83
C LEU A 49 6.80 -21.85 -22.89
N GLU A 50 5.72 -21.10 -23.01
CA GLU A 50 4.90 -21.06 -24.22
C GLU A 50 5.35 -19.87 -25.05
N VAL A 51 5.88 -20.08 -26.24
CA VAL A 51 6.34 -19.03 -27.17
C VAL A 51 5.57 -19.19 -28.48
N LEU A 52 4.79 -18.18 -28.88
CA LEU A 52 3.92 -18.23 -30.06
C LEU A 52 3.02 -19.50 -30.11
N GLY A 53 2.51 -19.94 -28.95
CA GLY A 53 1.66 -21.14 -28.83
C GLY A 53 2.43 -22.48 -28.83
N GLN A 54 3.76 -22.47 -28.84
CA GLN A 54 4.59 -23.68 -28.77
C GLN A 54 5.27 -23.78 -27.41
N VAL A 55 5.23 -24.98 -26.80
CA VAL A 55 5.91 -25.26 -25.54
C VAL A 55 7.38 -25.56 -25.81
N VAL A 56 8.27 -24.80 -25.18
CA VAL A 56 9.72 -24.91 -25.30
C VAL A 56 10.39 -24.97 -23.94
N GLU A 57 11.53 -25.67 -23.83
CA GLU A 57 12.32 -25.72 -22.59
C GLU A 57 13.37 -24.61 -22.60
N ALA A 58 13.45 -23.79 -21.57
CA ALA A 58 14.50 -22.82 -21.37
C ALA A 58 15.76 -23.52 -20.84
N LYS A 59 16.90 -23.21 -21.44
CA LYS A 59 18.20 -23.79 -21.07
C LYS A 59 18.70 -23.22 -19.76
N ARG A 60 19.02 -24.07 -18.78
CA ARG A 60 19.73 -23.65 -17.57
C ARG A 60 21.17 -23.28 -17.90
N VAL A 61 21.55 -22.03 -17.64
CA VAL A 61 22.87 -21.47 -17.97
C VAL A 61 23.72 -21.19 -16.73
N SER A 62 23.14 -21.31 -15.53
CA SER A 62 23.86 -21.17 -14.24
C SER A 62 23.26 -22.10 -13.18
N ASP A 63 24.12 -22.61 -12.30
CA ASP A 63 23.75 -23.32 -11.07
C ASP A 63 22.96 -22.45 -10.06
N LYS A 64 23.10 -21.12 -10.19
CA LYS A 64 22.35 -20.13 -9.40
C LYS A 64 20.91 -19.90 -9.90
N GLY A 65 20.40 -20.73 -10.84
CA GLY A 65 19.02 -20.71 -11.30
C GLY A 65 18.72 -19.69 -12.39
N LEU A 66 19.70 -19.34 -13.22
CA LEU A 66 19.47 -18.57 -14.45
C LEU A 66 19.13 -19.51 -15.60
N PHE A 67 18.06 -19.17 -16.31
CA PHE A 67 17.59 -19.86 -17.50
C PHE A 67 17.51 -18.90 -18.67
N GLU A 68 17.85 -19.37 -19.87
CA GLU A 68 17.76 -18.60 -21.11
C GLU A 68 17.06 -19.38 -22.21
N TYR A 69 16.24 -18.69 -22.99
CA TYR A 69 15.70 -19.20 -24.24
C TYR A 69 16.02 -18.25 -25.37
N GLN A 70 16.77 -18.73 -26.40
CA GLN A 70 17.08 -17.96 -27.61
C GLN A 70 15.87 -17.97 -28.52
N VAL A 71 15.32 -16.80 -28.81
CA VAL A 71 14.13 -16.64 -29.64
C VAL A 71 14.51 -16.66 -31.10
N GLU A 72 13.86 -17.51 -31.91
CA GLU A 72 14.15 -17.66 -33.34
C GLU A 72 13.51 -16.57 -34.20
N LYS A 73 12.31 -16.12 -33.83
CA LYS A 73 11.55 -15.08 -34.54
C LYS A 73 11.29 -13.93 -33.62
N LYS A 74 11.36 -12.70 -34.12
CA LYS A 74 11.07 -11.50 -33.28
C LYS A 74 9.65 -11.56 -32.68
N ILE A 75 9.58 -11.41 -31.35
CA ILE A 75 8.36 -11.47 -30.56
C ILE A 75 8.22 -10.22 -29.70
N GLY A 76 7.01 -9.98 -29.19
CA GLY A 76 6.70 -8.97 -28.19
C GLY A 76 6.49 -9.57 -26.78
N PRO A 77 6.30 -8.73 -25.78
CA PRO A 77 6.10 -9.15 -24.39
C PRO A 77 4.90 -10.07 -24.16
N PHE A 78 3.85 -9.97 -24.97
CA PHE A 78 2.64 -10.79 -24.87
C PHE A 78 2.70 -12.09 -25.68
N ASP A 79 3.75 -12.32 -26.46
CA ASP A 79 3.88 -13.48 -27.35
C ASP A 79 4.47 -14.70 -26.63
N TYR A 80 4.81 -14.57 -25.34
CA TYR A 80 5.27 -15.69 -24.54
C TYR A 80 4.72 -15.66 -23.10
N ARG A 81 4.66 -16.85 -22.48
CA ARG A 81 4.23 -17.07 -21.10
C ARG A 81 5.15 -18.09 -20.42
N ILE A 82 5.23 -18.04 -19.12
CA ILE A 82 6.05 -18.92 -18.27
C ILE A 82 5.14 -19.97 -17.63
N TYR A 83 5.50 -21.24 -17.74
CA TYR A 83 4.86 -22.30 -16.96
C TYR A 83 5.40 -22.29 -15.54
N HIS A 84 4.50 -22.25 -14.57
CA HIS A 84 4.80 -22.42 -13.16
C HIS A 84 4.69 -23.89 -12.75
N HIS A 85 5.27 -24.25 -11.58
CA HIS A 85 5.28 -25.62 -11.07
C HIS A 85 3.87 -26.21 -10.83
N ASN A 86 2.88 -25.35 -10.55
CA ASN A 86 1.47 -25.71 -10.39
C ASN A 86 0.72 -25.86 -11.73
N GLY A 87 1.40 -25.73 -12.86
CA GLY A 87 0.84 -25.81 -14.20
C GLY A 87 0.17 -24.53 -14.71
N SER A 88 0.13 -23.47 -13.91
CA SER A 88 -0.40 -22.17 -14.36
C SER A 88 0.55 -21.48 -15.34
N LEU A 89 0.01 -20.59 -16.16
CA LEU A 89 0.73 -19.79 -17.15
C LEU A 89 0.61 -18.30 -16.82
N SER A 90 1.71 -17.58 -16.77
CA SER A 90 1.72 -16.13 -16.66
C SER A 90 2.67 -15.46 -17.63
N HIS A 91 2.40 -14.21 -17.99
CA HIS A 91 3.38 -13.39 -18.69
C HIS A 91 4.54 -13.02 -17.76
N ASP A 92 5.70 -12.72 -18.36
CA ASP A 92 6.89 -12.34 -17.63
C ASP A 92 6.85 -10.85 -17.21
N PRO A 93 6.84 -10.54 -15.90
CA PRO A 93 6.80 -9.16 -15.41
C PRO A 93 7.95 -8.29 -15.96
N TYR A 94 9.11 -8.86 -16.18
CA TYR A 94 10.31 -8.11 -16.58
C TYR A 94 10.32 -7.66 -18.04
N SER A 95 9.37 -8.12 -18.83
CA SER A 95 9.14 -7.61 -20.19
C SER A 95 8.23 -6.38 -20.23
N PHE A 96 7.75 -5.92 -19.07
CA PHE A 96 6.87 -4.76 -18.95
C PHE A 96 7.49 -3.71 -18.02
N ALA A 97 7.70 -2.52 -18.55
CA ALA A 97 8.23 -1.43 -17.73
C ALA A 97 7.21 -0.99 -16.66
N PRO A 98 7.65 -0.62 -15.43
CA PRO A 98 6.79 0.03 -14.46
C PRO A 98 6.17 1.32 -15.02
N SER A 99 4.91 1.59 -14.67
CA SER A 99 4.14 2.70 -15.24
C SER A 99 4.29 4.04 -14.51
N ILE A 100 5.13 4.12 -13.46
CA ILE A 100 5.37 5.37 -12.74
C ILE A 100 6.15 6.35 -13.62
N GLY A 101 5.58 7.54 -13.83
CA GLY A 101 6.14 8.57 -14.65
C GLY A 101 7.13 9.49 -13.91
N LYS A 102 7.95 10.23 -14.67
CA LYS A 102 8.87 11.22 -14.10
C LYS A 102 8.15 12.35 -13.36
N VAL A 103 6.93 12.69 -13.78
CA VAL A 103 6.10 13.70 -13.12
C VAL A 103 5.69 13.21 -11.75
N ASP A 104 5.22 11.97 -11.63
CA ASP A 104 4.81 11.39 -10.34
C ASP A 104 5.98 11.36 -9.36
N MET A 105 7.15 10.89 -9.81
CA MET A 105 8.38 10.89 -9.00
C MET A 105 8.80 12.29 -8.56
N HIS A 106 8.67 13.28 -9.45
CA HIS A 106 8.98 14.67 -9.12
C HIS A 106 8.03 15.24 -8.07
N LEU A 107 6.72 15.07 -8.25
CA LEU A 107 5.69 15.53 -7.31
C LEU A 107 5.86 14.85 -5.94
N PHE A 108 6.12 13.56 -5.93
CA PHE A 108 6.37 12.81 -4.70
C PHE A 108 7.62 13.34 -3.96
N ASN A 109 8.73 13.51 -4.67
CA ASN A 109 9.98 14.07 -4.11
C ASN A 109 9.82 15.53 -3.63
N LYS A 110 8.83 16.25 -4.13
CA LYS A 110 8.49 17.59 -3.63
C LYS A 110 7.54 17.56 -2.43
N GLY A 111 6.95 16.41 -2.09
CA GLY A 111 5.95 16.28 -1.04
C GLY A 111 4.59 16.88 -1.40
N CYS A 112 4.24 16.92 -2.69
CA CYS A 112 2.99 17.50 -3.18
C CYS A 112 2.25 16.61 -4.19
N HIS A 113 2.49 15.30 -4.15
CA HIS A 113 1.71 14.34 -4.94
C HIS A 113 0.43 13.97 -4.17
N TYR A 114 -0.55 14.86 -4.17
CA TYR A 114 -1.75 14.71 -3.35
C TYR A 114 -2.62 13.49 -3.72
N GLU A 115 -2.50 12.99 -4.94
CA GLU A 115 -3.13 11.75 -5.39
C GLU A 115 -2.14 10.57 -5.43
N LEU A 116 -1.20 10.50 -4.48
CA LEU A 116 -0.20 9.42 -4.45
C LEU A 116 -0.84 8.01 -4.40
N TYR A 117 -2.07 7.91 -3.92
CA TYR A 117 -2.88 6.67 -3.94
C TYR A 117 -3.27 6.21 -5.36
N SER A 118 -3.02 7.01 -6.40
CA SER A 118 -3.16 6.59 -7.80
C SER A 118 -1.90 5.97 -8.39
N VAL A 119 -0.77 6.05 -7.66
CA VAL A 119 0.58 5.67 -8.13
C VAL A 119 1.24 4.66 -7.21
N LEU A 120 1.17 4.84 -5.89
CA LEU A 120 1.67 3.90 -4.89
C LEU A 120 0.60 2.85 -4.56
N GLY A 121 1.03 1.76 -3.94
CA GLY A 121 0.16 0.62 -3.64
C GLY A 121 0.00 -0.33 -4.82
N ALA A 122 -1.07 -1.13 -4.79
CA ALA A 122 -1.44 -2.04 -5.87
C ALA A 122 -2.50 -1.38 -6.77
N GLN A 123 -2.06 -0.90 -7.92
CA GLN A 123 -2.92 -0.23 -8.90
C GLN A 123 -3.37 -1.20 -9.99
N VAL A 124 -4.66 -1.57 -9.98
CA VAL A 124 -5.24 -2.41 -11.03
C VAL A 124 -5.32 -1.62 -12.33
N LYS A 125 -4.79 -2.18 -13.40
CA LYS A 125 -4.77 -1.63 -14.77
C LYS A 125 -5.46 -2.62 -15.71
N GLU A 126 -5.71 -2.20 -16.95
CA GLU A 126 -6.39 -3.02 -17.97
C GLU A 126 -5.75 -4.41 -18.14
N ASN A 127 -4.41 -4.49 -18.13
CA ASN A 127 -3.68 -5.73 -18.45
C ASN A 127 -2.88 -6.31 -17.27
N GLY A 128 -3.19 -5.92 -16.02
CA GLY A 128 -2.48 -6.40 -14.83
C GLY A 128 -2.50 -5.43 -13.67
N THR A 129 -1.60 -5.62 -12.71
CA THR A 129 -1.50 -4.77 -11.52
C THR A 129 -0.09 -4.20 -11.38
N GLN A 130 -0.01 -2.88 -11.16
CA GLN A 130 1.23 -2.19 -10.81
C GLN A 130 1.37 -2.15 -9.30
N PHE A 131 2.46 -2.68 -8.78
CA PHE A 131 2.82 -2.58 -7.35
C PHE A 131 3.92 -1.56 -7.16
N SER A 132 3.75 -0.68 -6.18
CA SER A 132 4.73 0.38 -5.92
C SER A 132 4.77 0.74 -4.45
N VAL A 133 5.96 0.87 -3.88
CA VAL A 133 6.18 1.17 -2.46
C VAL A 133 7.35 2.12 -2.27
N TRP A 134 7.24 3.02 -1.30
CA TRP A 134 8.31 3.91 -0.92
C TRP A 134 9.17 3.30 0.18
N ALA A 135 10.44 3.01 -0.13
CA ALA A 135 11.41 2.42 0.77
C ALA A 135 12.83 2.89 0.38
N PRO A 136 13.17 4.17 0.62
CA PRO A 136 14.40 4.81 0.11
C PRO A 136 15.68 4.22 0.69
N SER A 137 15.63 3.68 1.91
CA SER A 137 16.79 3.07 2.57
C SER A 137 16.88 1.55 2.37
N ALA A 138 15.95 0.96 1.59
CA ALA A 138 16.02 -0.46 1.28
C ALA A 138 17.23 -0.80 0.39
N LYS A 139 17.89 -1.91 0.65
CA LYS A 139 18.89 -2.49 -0.24
C LYS A 139 18.24 -3.10 -1.47
N SER A 140 17.09 -3.78 -1.28
CA SER A 140 16.25 -4.34 -2.32
C SER A 140 14.84 -4.59 -1.78
N VAL A 141 13.86 -4.63 -2.69
CA VAL A 141 12.45 -4.90 -2.37
C VAL A 141 11.94 -5.99 -3.30
N TYR A 142 11.15 -6.91 -2.75
CA TYR A 142 10.54 -8.03 -3.48
C TYR A 142 9.04 -8.04 -3.22
N LEU A 143 8.27 -8.48 -4.21
CA LEU A 143 6.84 -8.73 -4.05
C LEU A 143 6.61 -10.18 -3.69
N VAL A 144 5.84 -10.42 -2.62
CA VAL A 144 5.41 -11.76 -2.18
C VAL A 144 3.89 -11.79 -2.08
N GLY A 145 3.29 -12.92 -2.42
CA GLY A 145 1.84 -13.08 -2.36
C GLY A 145 1.35 -14.47 -2.73
N SER A 146 0.02 -14.62 -2.76
CA SER A 146 -0.66 -15.86 -3.15
C SER A 146 -0.28 -16.34 -4.56
N PHE A 147 0.12 -15.42 -5.42
CA PHE A 147 0.46 -15.66 -6.83
C PHE A 147 1.90 -16.19 -7.05
N ASN A 148 2.76 -16.20 -6.05
CA ASN A 148 4.14 -16.69 -6.14
C ASN A 148 4.57 -17.51 -4.91
N ASP A 149 3.60 -18.15 -4.24
CA ASP A 149 3.81 -18.98 -3.05
C ASP A 149 4.58 -18.28 -1.92
N TRP A 150 4.45 -16.95 -1.86
CA TRP A 150 5.14 -16.10 -0.89
C TRP A 150 6.68 -16.15 -0.99
N ASP A 151 7.22 -16.53 -2.16
CA ASP A 151 8.66 -16.55 -2.43
C ASP A 151 9.12 -15.29 -3.15
N GLY A 152 9.73 -14.36 -2.41
CA GLY A 152 10.22 -13.08 -2.93
C GLY A 152 11.32 -13.20 -3.98
N ARG A 153 12.06 -14.32 -4.02
CA ARG A 153 13.15 -14.52 -4.98
C ARG A 153 12.70 -14.41 -6.43
N PHE A 154 11.43 -14.64 -6.71
CA PHE A 154 10.92 -14.61 -8.09
C PHE A 154 10.65 -13.20 -8.60
N TRP A 155 10.28 -12.25 -7.72
CA TRP A 155 9.80 -10.94 -8.15
C TRP A 155 10.49 -9.77 -7.44
N PRO A 156 11.81 -9.55 -7.69
CA PRO A 156 12.48 -8.31 -7.32
C PRO A 156 11.88 -7.10 -8.03
N LEU A 157 11.67 -6.00 -7.28
CA LEU A 157 11.17 -4.74 -7.80
C LEU A 157 12.33 -3.91 -8.37
N LYS A 158 11.98 -3.01 -9.29
CA LYS A 158 12.88 -1.99 -9.81
C LYS A 158 12.85 -0.75 -8.94
N SER A 159 14.02 -0.25 -8.56
CA SER A 159 14.18 1.08 -7.95
C SER A 159 13.91 2.17 -8.99
N MET A 160 13.05 3.12 -8.64
CA MET A 160 12.70 4.26 -9.47
C MET A 160 13.62 5.45 -9.18
N GLU A 161 14.91 5.19 -9.30
CA GLU A 161 16.00 6.18 -9.15
C GLU A 161 15.99 6.89 -7.76
N ALA A 162 16.23 8.20 -7.76
CA ALA A 162 16.31 9.01 -6.53
C ALA A 162 14.97 9.26 -5.82
N SER A 163 13.86 8.70 -6.31
CA SER A 163 12.56 8.84 -5.64
C SER A 163 12.45 7.98 -4.38
N GLY A 164 13.28 6.93 -4.27
CA GLY A 164 13.14 5.92 -3.21
C GLY A 164 11.93 5.00 -3.39
N ILE A 165 11.20 5.11 -4.49
CA ILE A 165 10.09 4.23 -4.84
C ILE A 165 10.64 2.97 -5.51
N TRP A 166 10.07 1.82 -5.17
CA TRP A 166 10.30 0.53 -5.81
C TRP A 166 9.03 0.09 -6.51
N SER A 167 9.15 -0.45 -7.73
CA SER A 167 7.97 -0.73 -8.54
C SER A 167 8.12 -1.95 -9.43
N LEU A 168 7.02 -2.68 -9.66
CA LEU A 168 6.92 -3.83 -10.56
C LEU A 168 5.50 -3.93 -11.11
N PHE A 169 5.37 -4.11 -12.42
CA PHE A 169 4.09 -4.42 -13.06
C PHE A 169 3.95 -5.93 -13.26
N ILE A 170 2.84 -6.51 -12.80
CA ILE A 170 2.53 -7.94 -12.98
C ILE A 170 1.39 -8.08 -13.97
N PRO A 171 1.68 -8.51 -15.21
CA PRO A 171 0.67 -8.68 -16.24
C PRO A 171 -0.30 -9.82 -15.89
N GLY A 172 -1.58 -9.59 -16.15
CA GLY A 172 -2.65 -10.58 -15.91
C GLY A 172 -3.11 -10.73 -14.46
N LEU A 173 -2.43 -10.09 -13.51
CA LEU A 173 -2.82 -10.16 -12.10
C LEU A 173 -3.91 -9.11 -11.82
N GLY A 174 -5.04 -9.57 -11.28
CA GLY A 174 -6.23 -8.76 -10.98
C GLY A 174 -6.50 -8.58 -9.49
N ALA A 175 -7.68 -8.02 -9.19
CA ALA A 175 -8.15 -7.85 -7.81
C ALA A 175 -8.37 -9.21 -7.11
N GLY A 176 -8.20 -9.21 -5.78
CA GLY A 176 -8.44 -10.37 -4.92
C GLY A 176 -7.18 -11.05 -4.38
N GLU A 177 -6.04 -10.84 -5.00
CA GLU A 177 -4.77 -11.44 -4.58
C GLU A 177 -4.21 -10.80 -3.31
N ASN A 178 -3.68 -11.64 -2.42
CA ASN A 178 -3.02 -11.19 -1.20
C ASN A 178 -1.53 -10.99 -1.45
N TYR A 179 -0.97 -9.91 -0.89
CA TYR A 179 0.44 -9.58 -1.08
C TYR A 179 1.05 -8.84 0.11
N LYS A 180 2.39 -8.86 0.15
CA LYS A 180 3.26 -8.04 1.01
C LYS A 180 4.51 -7.62 0.25
N PHE A 181 5.24 -6.67 0.82
CA PHE A 181 6.59 -6.33 0.40
C PHE A 181 7.62 -7.00 1.32
N GLU A 182 8.54 -7.77 0.73
CA GLU A 182 9.72 -8.27 1.40
C GLU A 182 10.84 -7.26 1.17
N ILE A 183 11.27 -6.58 2.24
CA ILE A 183 12.25 -5.49 2.20
C ILE A 183 13.54 -5.98 2.86
N ARG A 184 14.66 -5.89 2.14
CA ARG A 184 15.98 -6.11 2.70
C ARG A 184 16.63 -4.80 3.07
N THR A 185 17.02 -4.67 4.34
CA THR A 185 17.70 -3.47 4.85
C THR A 185 19.15 -3.43 4.38
N GLN A 186 19.81 -2.30 4.54
CA GLN A 186 21.25 -2.16 4.21
C GLN A 186 22.11 -3.11 5.05
N GLU A 187 21.71 -3.38 6.30
CA GLU A 187 22.39 -4.32 7.22
C GLU A 187 22.09 -5.80 6.88
N GLY A 188 21.19 -6.06 5.93
CA GLY A 188 20.83 -7.40 5.48
C GLY A 188 19.66 -8.06 6.22
N TYR A 189 19.00 -7.36 7.15
CA TYR A 189 17.79 -7.85 7.81
C TYR A 189 16.61 -7.91 6.84
N LEU A 190 15.71 -8.86 7.09
CA LEU A 190 14.48 -9.03 6.33
C LEU A 190 13.31 -8.40 7.07
N ARG A 191 12.54 -7.57 6.36
CA ARG A 191 11.27 -7.02 6.80
C ARG A 191 10.15 -7.45 5.85
N ILE A 192 9.08 -8.01 6.38
CA ILE A 192 7.89 -8.38 5.59
C ILE A 192 6.77 -7.42 5.97
N LYS A 193 6.44 -6.52 5.07
CA LYS A 193 5.58 -5.36 5.31
C LYS A 193 4.30 -5.42 4.51
N SER A 194 3.18 -5.08 5.16
CA SER A 194 1.94 -4.73 4.46
C SER A 194 2.14 -3.42 3.69
N ASP A 195 1.37 -3.23 2.66
CA ASP A 195 1.46 -2.04 1.83
C ASP A 195 0.87 -0.82 2.55
N PRO A 196 1.63 0.27 2.76
CA PRO A 196 1.14 1.49 3.41
C PRO A 196 -0.03 2.16 2.68
N VAL A 197 -0.17 1.93 1.38
CA VAL A 197 -1.20 2.54 0.51
C VAL A 197 -2.23 1.49 0.03
N ALA A 198 -2.31 0.34 0.71
CA ALA A 198 -3.30 -0.68 0.38
C ALA A 198 -4.72 -0.15 0.56
N PHE A 199 -5.61 -0.46 -0.39
CA PHE A 199 -7.04 -0.13 -0.31
C PHE A 199 -7.86 -1.19 0.41
N TYR A 200 -7.29 -2.38 0.60
CA TYR A 200 -7.93 -3.49 1.27
C TYR A 200 -6.90 -4.34 2.02
N SER A 201 -7.28 -4.84 3.20
CA SER A 201 -6.46 -5.72 4.04
C SER A 201 -7.15 -7.06 4.24
N GLU A 202 -6.38 -8.12 4.45
CA GLU A 202 -6.94 -9.37 4.95
C GLU A 202 -7.65 -9.17 6.27
N GLN A 203 -8.64 -10.02 6.53
CA GLN A 203 -9.28 -10.06 7.83
C GLN A 203 -8.31 -10.58 8.88
N ARG A 204 -8.23 -9.86 10.01
CA ARG A 204 -7.38 -10.27 11.12
C ARG A 204 -7.68 -11.70 11.61
N PRO A 205 -6.72 -12.45 12.14
CA PRO A 205 -5.36 -12.02 12.54
C PRO A 205 -4.36 -11.95 11.38
N LEU A 206 -4.78 -12.19 10.15
CA LEU A 206 -3.94 -12.09 8.97
C LEU A 206 -3.62 -10.61 8.68
N THR A 207 -2.48 -10.37 8.04
CA THR A 207 -1.93 -9.02 7.91
C THR A 207 -1.46 -8.68 6.49
N ALA A 208 -1.85 -9.46 5.49
CA ALA A 208 -1.50 -9.11 4.11
C ALA A 208 -2.40 -7.99 3.58
N SER A 209 -1.86 -7.23 2.66
CA SER A 209 -2.63 -6.33 1.81
C SER A 209 -3.31 -7.13 0.71
N ARG A 210 -4.45 -6.65 0.22
CA ARG A 210 -5.20 -7.32 -0.84
C ARG A 210 -5.42 -6.39 -2.01
N VAL A 211 -5.17 -6.88 -3.21
CA VAL A 211 -5.39 -6.11 -4.45
C VAL A 211 -6.87 -5.80 -4.60
N PHE A 212 -7.19 -4.53 -4.74
CA PHE A 212 -8.57 -4.05 -4.90
C PHE A 212 -8.62 -2.88 -5.88
N ASP A 213 -9.59 -2.90 -6.80
CA ASP A 213 -9.86 -1.76 -7.67
C ASP A 213 -10.87 -0.82 -7.00
N VAL A 214 -10.36 0.24 -6.41
CA VAL A 214 -11.16 1.25 -5.70
C VAL A 214 -12.14 2.01 -6.61
N ASN A 215 -11.92 1.99 -7.92
CA ASN A 215 -12.77 2.65 -8.91
C ASN A 215 -13.86 1.73 -9.49
N SER A 216 -13.91 0.46 -9.09
CA SER A 216 -14.86 -0.52 -9.62
C SER A 216 -16.30 -0.30 -9.13
N TYR A 217 -16.49 0.39 -8.01
CA TYR A 217 -17.82 0.66 -7.46
C TYR A 217 -18.60 1.68 -8.29
N GLN A 218 -19.87 1.38 -8.59
CA GLN A 218 -20.75 2.26 -9.34
C GLN A 218 -21.61 3.07 -8.37
N TRP A 219 -21.25 4.32 -8.14
CA TRP A 219 -21.97 5.26 -7.29
C TRP A 219 -23.34 5.59 -7.90
N LYS A 220 -24.37 5.60 -7.06
CA LYS A 220 -25.77 5.89 -7.46
C LYS A 220 -26.21 7.29 -7.03
N ASN A 221 -25.63 7.80 -5.95
CA ASN A 221 -25.98 9.07 -5.37
C ASN A 221 -24.79 10.03 -5.41
N GLU A 222 -25.08 11.31 -5.52
CA GLU A 222 -24.05 12.32 -5.39
C GLU A 222 -23.63 12.50 -3.92
N SER A 223 -22.38 12.89 -3.68
CA SER A 223 -21.92 13.27 -2.36
C SER A 223 -22.73 14.44 -1.80
N LEU A 224 -23.07 14.39 -0.52
CA LEU A 224 -23.78 15.45 0.17
C LEU A 224 -22.86 16.59 0.63
N ARG A 225 -21.72 16.78 0.02
CA ARG A 225 -20.81 17.91 0.31
C ARG A 225 -21.56 19.25 0.18
N ASN A 226 -22.53 19.42 1.07
CA ASN A 226 -23.32 20.63 1.10
C ASN A 226 -22.54 21.68 1.91
N THR A 227 -21.87 22.56 1.21
CA THR A 227 -21.13 23.69 1.76
C THR A 227 -22.04 24.79 2.33
N ASN A 228 -23.33 24.55 2.50
CA ASN A 228 -24.24 25.53 3.05
C ASN A 228 -24.09 25.61 4.58
N LEU A 229 -23.19 26.47 5.03
CA LEU A 229 -22.93 26.77 6.44
C LEU A 229 -24.15 27.31 7.22
N ASN A 230 -25.25 27.67 6.52
CA ASN A 230 -26.47 28.19 7.14
C ASN A 230 -27.46 27.07 7.52
N ARG A 231 -27.16 25.81 7.24
CA ARG A 231 -27.99 24.69 7.68
C ARG A 231 -27.53 24.18 9.04
N PRO A 232 -28.45 23.81 9.95
CA PRO A 232 -28.08 23.19 11.20
C PRO A 232 -27.45 21.82 10.93
N ILE A 233 -26.42 21.51 11.68
CA ILE A 233 -25.74 20.20 11.68
C ILE A 233 -26.03 19.55 13.02
N ASN A 234 -26.56 18.31 12.97
CA ASN A 234 -26.78 17.46 14.11
C ASN A 234 -26.10 16.11 13.84
N ILE A 235 -25.06 15.78 14.60
CA ILE A 235 -24.15 14.64 14.34
C ILE A 235 -24.45 13.52 15.33
N TYR A 236 -24.56 12.31 14.82
CA TYR A 236 -24.58 11.07 15.59
C TYR A 236 -23.25 10.36 15.48
N GLU A 237 -22.48 10.35 16.57
CA GLU A 237 -21.20 9.64 16.66
C GLU A 237 -21.44 8.19 17.05
N LEU A 238 -20.77 7.24 16.36
CA LEU A 238 -20.91 5.81 16.65
C LEU A 238 -19.68 5.00 16.29
N HIS A 239 -19.49 3.91 17.05
CA HIS A 239 -18.56 2.83 16.70
C HIS A 239 -19.34 1.70 16.01
N LEU A 240 -19.04 1.41 14.73
CA LEU A 240 -19.82 0.45 13.93
C LEU A 240 -19.86 -0.94 14.57
N GLY A 241 -18.75 -1.42 15.12
CA GLY A 241 -18.65 -2.77 15.70
C GLY A 241 -19.46 -2.99 16.98
N SER A 242 -19.90 -1.94 17.66
CA SER A 242 -20.65 -2.03 18.91
C SER A 242 -22.03 -1.37 18.87
N TRP A 243 -22.36 -0.70 17.77
CA TRP A 243 -23.62 0.06 17.66
C TRP A 243 -24.87 -0.83 17.79
N LYS A 244 -24.86 -1.98 17.11
CA LYS A 244 -25.94 -2.98 17.24
C LYS A 244 -25.33 -4.36 17.13
N LYS A 245 -25.35 -5.14 18.21
CA LYS A 245 -24.92 -6.53 18.17
C LYS A 245 -26.05 -7.38 17.57
N GLY A 246 -25.89 -7.75 16.29
CA GLY A 246 -26.58 -8.91 15.71
C GLY A 246 -26.00 -10.22 16.26
N GLY A 247 -26.47 -11.37 15.77
CA GLY A 247 -25.95 -12.68 16.17
C GLY A 247 -24.50 -12.97 15.71
N ASP A 248 -23.96 -12.16 14.82
CA ASP A 248 -22.56 -12.25 14.33
C ASP A 248 -21.67 -11.27 15.10
N PRO A 249 -20.41 -11.63 15.43
CA PRO A 249 -19.49 -10.74 16.12
C PRO A 249 -19.14 -9.48 15.29
N PHE A 250 -19.23 -9.54 13.96
CA PHE A 250 -18.94 -8.43 13.05
C PHE A 250 -20.13 -8.14 12.13
N PRO A 251 -20.89 -7.04 12.38
CA PRO A 251 -21.96 -6.62 11.50
C PRO A 251 -21.40 -6.19 10.12
N ASN A 252 -22.16 -6.46 9.05
CA ASN A 252 -21.77 -6.10 7.69
C ASN A 252 -22.07 -4.62 7.39
N TYR A 253 -21.19 -3.93 6.66
CA TYR A 253 -21.39 -2.53 6.23
C TYR A 253 -22.75 -2.28 5.58
N ARG A 254 -23.21 -3.21 4.71
CA ARG A 254 -24.47 -3.04 3.98
C ARG A 254 -25.69 -3.13 4.89
N GLU A 255 -25.67 -4.06 5.83
CA GLU A 255 -26.77 -4.26 6.79
C GLU A 255 -26.85 -3.06 7.76
N ILE A 256 -25.69 -2.63 8.27
CA ILE A 256 -25.62 -1.45 9.14
C ILE A 256 -26.18 -0.22 8.42
N ALA A 257 -25.81 0.00 7.14
CA ALA A 257 -26.26 1.16 6.39
C ALA A 257 -27.78 1.32 6.38
N LEU A 258 -28.50 0.21 6.14
CA LEU A 258 -29.96 0.22 6.09
C LEU A 258 -30.62 0.57 7.43
N GLU A 259 -30.14 -0.06 8.49
CA GLU A 259 -30.70 0.16 9.84
C GLU A 259 -30.31 1.53 10.39
N LEU A 260 -29.05 1.94 10.18
CA LEU A 260 -28.53 3.22 10.65
C LEU A 260 -29.24 4.39 9.99
N ALA A 261 -29.47 4.32 8.68
CA ALA A 261 -30.19 5.37 7.95
C ALA A 261 -31.59 5.60 8.54
N THR A 262 -32.33 4.52 8.82
CA THR A 262 -33.63 4.59 9.46
C THR A 262 -33.57 5.28 10.81
N TYR A 263 -32.66 4.80 11.69
CA TYR A 263 -32.50 5.34 13.04
C TYR A 263 -32.11 6.83 13.03
N VAL A 264 -31.13 7.21 12.24
CA VAL A 264 -30.60 8.58 12.13
C VAL A 264 -31.70 9.55 11.70
N LYS A 265 -32.53 9.15 10.72
CA LYS A 265 -33.66 9.97 10.25
C LYS A 265 -34.76 10.10 11.29
N GLU A 266 -35.14 9.02 11.96
CA GLU A 266 -36.17 9.04 13.03
C GLU A 266 -35.74 9.93 14.20
N MET A 267 -34.43 9.92 14.54
CA MET A 267 -33.87 10.73 15.62
C MET A 267 -33.58 12.18 15.19
N GLY A 268 -33.67 12.52 13.91
CA GLY A 268 -33.48 13.88 13.39
C GLY A 268 -32.00 14.29 13.27
N PHE A 269 -31.07 13.35 13.19
CA PHE A 269 -29.66 13.64 12.89
C PHE A 269 -29.47 13.92 11.38
N THR A 270 -28.51 14.77 11.06
CA THR A 270 -28.15 15.13 9.65
C THR A 270 -26.91 14.41 9.16
N HIS A 271 -26.03 14.02 10.07
CA HIS A 271 -24.76 13.35 9.79
C HIS A 271 -24.52 12.22 10.77
N VAL A 272 -23.73 11.26 10.33
CA VAL A 272 -23.08 10.28 11.20
C VAL A 272 -21.58 10.58 11.26
N GLU A 273 -20.98 10.44 12.43
CA GLU A 273 -19.53 10.45 12.62
C GLU A 273 -19.10 9.05 13.04
N LEU A 274 -18.28 8.44 12.18
CA LEU A 274 -17.76 7.10 12.43
C LEU A 274 -16.46 7.19 13.23
N LEU A 275 -16.41 6.56 14.42
CA LEU A 275 -15.12 6.27 15.06
C LEU A 275 -14.19 5.59 14.04
N PRO A 276 -12.87 5.64 14.24
CA PRO A 276 -11.91 5.30 13.16
C PRO A 276 -12.25 3.98 12.46
N ILE A 277 -12.54 4.07 11.17
CA ILE A 277 -12.91 2.95 10.31
C ILE A 277 -11.72 2.42 9.50
N MET A 278 -10.58 3.08 9.57
CA MET A 278 -9.35 2.62 8.94
C MET A 278 -8.90 1.29 9.53
N GLU A 279 -8.19 0.47 8.74
CA GLU A 279 -7.75 -0.85 9.19
C GLU A 279 -6.81 -0.76 10.41
N HIS A 280 -7.03 -1.62 11.39
CA HIS A 280 -6.31 -1.65 12.67
C HIS A 280 -6.25 -3.07 13.23
N PRO A 281 -5.17 -3.47 13.96
CA PRO A 281 -5.02 -4.83 14.46
C PRO A 281 -5.81 -5.10 15.74
N LEU A 282 -6.00 -4.08 16.61
CA LEU A 282 -6.50 -4.21 17.98
C LEU A 282 -7.93 -3.64 18.10
N ASP A 283 -8.91 -4.49 18.42
CA ASP A 283 -10.32 -4.08 18.57
C ASP A 283 -10.51 -3.11 19.75
N GLU A 284 -9.78 -3.34 20.84
CA GLU A 284 -9.84 -2.54 22.05
C GLU A 284 -9.35 -1.10 21.83
N SER A 285 -8.65 -0.85 20.73
CA SER A 285 -8.26 0.51 20.33
C SER A 285 -9.39 1.32 19.72
N TRP A 286 -10.56 0.70 19.43
CA TRP A 286 -11.68 1.32 18.71
C TRP A 286 -11.31 1.90 17.35
N GLY A 287 -10.21 1.42 16.77
CA GLY A 287 -9.66 1.89 15.51
C GLY A 287 -8.62 3.01 15.61
N TYR A 288 -8.29 3.51 16.80
CA TYR A 288 -7.31 4.59 16.98
C TYR A 288 -5.85 4.13 16.77
N GLN A 289 -5.56 2.83 16.65
CA GLN A 289 -4.25 2.29 16.31
C GLN A 289 -4.20 1.84 14.84
N VAL A 290 -4.18 2.81 13.93
CA VAL A 290 -4.30 2.59 12.49
C VAL A 290 -3.06 1.94 11.90
N THR A 291 -3.24 0.87 11.11
CA THR A 291 -2.20 0.22 10.29
C THR A 291 -2.44 0.36 8.79
N GLY A 292 -3.67 0.65 8.36
CA GLY A 292 -4.04 0.81 6.95
C GLY A 292 -4.73 2.15 6.68
N PHE A 293 -3.95 3.18 6.37
CA PHE A 293 -4.43 4.58 6.22
C PHE A 293 -5.31 4.82 4.99
N PHE A 294 -5.34 3.88 4.04
CA PHE A 294 -6.16 3.93 2.81
C PHE A 294 -7.14 2.76 2.70
N ALA A 295 -7.29 1.95 3.75
CA ALA A 295 -8.16 0.78 3.77
C ALA A 295 -9.25 0.92 4.82
N ALA A 296 -10.51 0.76 4.42
CA ALA A 296 -11.59 0.51 5.37
C ALA A 296 -11.39 -0.86 6.02
N THR A 297 -11.61 -0.96 7.34
CA THR A 297 -11.37 -2.22 8.06
C THR A 297 -12.16 -3.37 7.45
N SER A 298 -11.48 -4.48 7.23
CA SER A 298 -12.05 -5.71 6.67
C SER A 298 -13.01 -6.44 7.60
N ARG A 299 -13.12 -6.00 8.86
CA ARG A 299 -14.02 -6.58 9.88
C ARG A 299 -15.47 -6.59 9.46
N TYR A 300 -15.89 -5.57 8.75
CA TYR A 300 -17.31 -5.33 8.41
C TYR A 300 -17.62 -5.57 6.93
N GLY A 301 -16.66 -6.06 6.15
CA GLY A 301 -16.82 -6.37 4.73
C GLY A 301 -15.70 -5.83 3.84
N THR A 302 -16.00 -5.72 2.56
CA THR A 302 -15.06 -5.25 1.54
C THR A 302 -15.07 -3.71 1.44
N PRO A 303 -14.07 -3.09 0.80
CA PRO A 303 -14.14 -1.65 0.49
C PRO A 303 -15.35 -1.27 -0.36
N ALA A 304 -15.82 -2.15 -1.25
CA ALA A 304 -17.05 -1.93 -2.02
C ALA A 304 -18.31 -1.92 -1.13
N ASP A 305 -18.31 -2.70 -0.03
CA ASP A 305 -19.41 -2.67 0.95
C ASP A 305 -19.39 -1.37 1.75
N PHE A 306 -18.21 -0.84 2.04
CA PHE A 306 -18.08 0.48 2.67
C PHE A 306 -18.50 1.60 1.71
N GLN A 307 -18.14 1.52 0.42
CA GLN A 307 -18.63 2.46 -0.61
C GLN A 307 -20.17 2.40 -0.72
N PHE A 308 -20.76 1.20 -0.65
CA PHE A 308 -22.23 1.06 -0.59
C PHE A 308 -22.81 1.72 0.68
N PHE A 309 -22.17 1.57 1.83
CA PHE A 309 -22.58 2.20 3.08
C PHE A 309 -22.69 3.73 2.92
N ILE A 310 -21.65 4.36 2.37
CA ILE A 310 -21.65 5.81 2.10
C ILE A 310 -22.73 6.18 1.09
N ASP A 311 -22.80 5.47 -0.05
CA ASP A 311 -23.74 5.74 -1.13
C ASP A 311 -25.20 5.63 -0.65
N HIS A 312 -25.52 4.63 0.18
CA HIS A 312 -26.85 4.48 0.75
C HIS A 312 -27.22 5.65 1.68
N LEU A 313 -26.32 6.04 2.58
CA LEU A 313 -26.55 7.17 3.47
C LEU A 313 -26.75 8.49 2.71
N HIS A 314 -25.98 8.72 1.65
CA HIS A 314 -26.17 9.84 0.75
C HIS A 314 -27.55 9.83 0.08
N GLY A 315 -28.00 8.66 -0.38
CA GLY A 315 -29.36 8.50 -0.95
C GLY A 315 -30.48 8.83 0.03
N GLU A 316 -30.23 8.66 1.34
CA GLU A 316 -31.16 8.99 2.42
C GLU A 316 -30.97 10.45 2.94
N GLY A 317 -30.08 11.22 2.37
CA GLY A 317 -29.81 12.60 2.74
C GLY A 317 -28.96 12.77 4.01
N ILE A 318 -28.18 11.75 4.38
CA ILE A 318 -27.33 11.71 5.58
C ILE A 318 -25.87 11.86 5.17
N GLY A 319 -25.18 12.86 5.73
CA GLY A 319 -23.73 13.05 5.55
C GLY A 319 -22.92 12.11 6.43
N VAL A 320 -21.69 11.82 5.98
CA VAL A 320 -20.76 10.93 6.70
C VAL A 320 -19.45 11.65 7.02
N ILE A 321 -19.13 11.71 8.32
CA ILE A 321 -17.87 12.23 8.83
C ILE A 321 -17.03 11.05 9.29
N LEU A 322 -15.74 11.05 8.96
CA LEU A 322 -14.81 10.02 9.36
C LEU A 322 -13.85 10.56 10.41
N ASP A 323 -13.68 9.82 11.51
CA ASP A 323 -12.62 10.08 12.47
C ASP A 323 -11.27 9.62 11.88
N TRP A 324 -10.39 10.58 11.59
CA TRP A 324 -9.09 10.38 10.94
C TRP A 324 -7.96 10.61 11.93
N VAL A 325 -7.01 9.66 12.00
CA VAL A 325 -5.97 9.59 13.03
C VAL A 325 -4.57 9.85 12.44
N PRO A 326 -4.17 11.11 12.18
CA PRO A 326 -2.86 11.44 11.60
C PRO A 326 -1.75 11.60 12.63
N ALA A 327 -2.04 11.45 13.92
CA ALA A 327 -1.09 11.77 14.98
C ALA A 327 -0.05 10.67 15.22
N HIS A 328 -0.46 9.42 15.12
CA HIS A 328 0.37 8.28 15.51
C HIS A 328 -0.08 6.98 14.83
N PHE A 329 0.74 5.94 14.98
CA PHE A 329 0.43 4.58 14.53
C PHE A 329 1.07 3.53 15.45
N PRO A 330 0.53 2.29 15.53
CA PRO A 330 1.09 1.23 16.37
C PRO A 330 2.42 0.72 15.82
N MET A 331 3.26 0.17 16.70
CA MET A 331 4.60 -0.31 16.36
C MET A 331 4.62 -1.78 15.90
N ASP A 332 3.55 -2.26 15.28
CA ASP A 332 3.47 -3.61 14.73
C ASP A 332 4.48 -3.80 13.58
N ASP A 333 5.23 -4.90 13.63
CA ASP A 333 6.32 -5.17 12.68
C ASP A 333 5.86 -5.26 11.21
N PHE A 334 4.62 -5.66 10.97
CA PHE A 334 4.06 -5.78 9.61
C PHE A 334 3.65 -4.43 9.01
N SER A 335 3.50 -3.36 9.81
CA SER A 335 3.00 -2.05 9.41
C SER A 335 4.14 -1.03 9.21
N LEU A 336 3.87 0.26 9.49
CA LEU A 336 4.74 1.39 9.17
C LEU A 336 6.04 1.44 9.98
N ASN A 337 6.03 0.91 11.21
CA ASN A 337 7.17 1.00 12.13
C ASN A 337 8.45 0.43 11.52
N ARG A 338 9.53 1.23 11.50
CA ARG A 338 10.82 0.85 10.91
C ARG A 338 10.68 0.22 9.52
N PHE A 339 9.89 0.85 8.66
CA PHE A 339 9.37 0.24 7.44
C PHE A 339 10.46 -0.33 6.53
N ASP A 340 11.49 0.43 6.22
CA ASP A 340 12.64 0.00 5.40
C ASP A 340 13.90 -0.32 6.23
N GLY A 341 13.72 -0.53 7.54
CA GLY A 341 14.79 -0.72 8.52
C GLY A 341 15.16 0.55 9.26
N THR A 342 14.79 1.72 8.76
CA THR A 342 15.01 3.03 9.38
C THR A 342 13.71 3.60 9.97
N ALA A 343 13.77 4.68 10.74
CA ALA A 343 12.62 5.48 11.13
C ALA A 343 12.13 6.25 9.90
N LEU A 344 11.35 5.58 9.03
CA LEU A 344 10.91 6.14 7.76
C LEU A 344 9.72 7.08 7.93
N TYR A 345 8.68 6.61 8.60
CA TYR A 345 7.45 7.36 8.85
C TYR A 345 7.48 8.10 10.19
N GLU A 346 8.22 7.59 11.16
CA GLU A 346 8.37 8.12 12.52
C GLU A 346 9.66 8.91 12.70
N HIS A 347 9.76 9.64 13.82
CA HIS A 347 11.02 10.23 14.26
C HIS A 347 11.96 9.19 14.84
N GLU A 348 13.27 9.32 14.59
CA GLU A 348 14.31 8.42 15.12
C GLU A 348 14.49 8.57 16.63
N ASP A 349 14.50 9.79 17.15
CA ASP A 349 14.65 10.05 18.60
C ASP A 349 13.33 9.74 19.33
N PRO A 350 13.31 8.80 20.30
CA PRO A 350 12.08 8.39 20.99
C PRO A 350 11.41 9.54 21.76
N ARG A 351 12.14 10.60 22.12
CA ARG A 351 11.57 11.80 22.75
C ARG A 351 10.69 12.61 21.80
N ARG A 352 10.77 12.37 20.49
CA ARG A 352 9.89 12.91 19.46
C ARG A 352 9.05 11.83 18.76
N GLY A 353 9.57 10.59 18.70
CA GLY A 353 9.06 9.51 17.88
C GLY A 353 8.16 8.51 18.60
N ILE A 354 8.09 8.53 19.95
CA ILE A 354 7.25 7.59 20.72
C ILE A 354 6.30 8.36 21.63
N HIS A 355 4.99 8.04 21.52
CA HIS A 355 3.98 8.63 22.41
C HIS A 355 4.07 7.98 23.82
N PRO A 356 4.24 8.78 24.90
CA PRO A 356 4.54 8.23 26.22
C PRO A 356 3.38 7.45 26.84
N HIS A 357 2.13 7.81 26.52
CA HIS A 357 0.93 7.18 27.13
C HIS A 357 0.40 6.02 26.28
N TRP A 358 0.45 6.15 24.95
CA TRP A 358 -0.14 5.16 24.04
C TRP A 358 0.87 4.15 23.53
N HIS A 359 2.17 4.37 23.77
CA HIS A 359 3.27 3.52 23.28
C HIS A 359 3.22 3.30 21.76
N THR A 360 2.77 4.31 21.02
CA THR A 360 2.66 4.33 19.56
C THR A 360 3.77 5.20 18.97
N ALA A 361 4.11 4.97 17.70
CA ALA A 361 5.04 5.83 16.97
C ALA A 361 4.35 7.14 16.54
N ILE A 362 5.10 8.25 16.60
CA ILE A 362 4.64 9.58 16.17
C ILE A 362 5.20 9.86 14.79
N PHE A 363 4.32 10.31 13.87
CA PHE A 363 4.74 10.67 12.51
C PHE A 363 5.79 11.79 12.49
N ASN A 364 6.76 11.65 11.58
CA ASN A 364 7.74 12.68 11.29
C ASN A 364 7.16 13.70 10.29
N TYR A 365 6.46 14.69 10.79
CA TYR A 365 5.84 15.74 9.97
C TYR A 365 6.85 16.60 9.22
N GLY A 366 8.09 16.71 9.70
CA GLY A 366 9.18 17.40 9.02
C GLY A 366 9.68 16.70 7.74
N ARG A 367 9.31 15.43 7.55
CA ARG A 367 9.60 14.71 6.32
C ARG A 367 8.46 14.91 5.33
N LYS A 368 8.72 15.65 4.25
CA LYS A 368 7.71 16.05 3.26
C LYS A 368 6.97 14.87 2.61
N GLU A 369 7.63 13.72 2.44
CA GLU A 369 7.00 12.49 1.93
C GLU A 369 5.97 11.93 2.93
N VAL A 370 6.23 12.06 4.24
CA VAL A 370 5.29 11.66 5.30
C VAL A 370 4.11 12.62 5.37
N THR A 371 4.36 13.92 5.31
CA THR A 371 3.29 14.92 5.23
C THR A 371 2.43 14.69 3.98
N ASN A 372 3.05 14.41 2.84
CA ASN A 372 2.35 14.06 1.60
C ASN A 372 1.50 12.78 1.77
N PHE A 373 2.02 11.74 2.41
CA PHE A 373 1.29 10.52 2.71
C PHE A 373 0.03 10.79 3.53
N LEU A 374 0.13 11.60 4.59
CA LEU A 374 -1.01 11.95 5.45
C LEU A 374 -2.05 12.78 4.70
N ILE A 375 -1.63 13.83 3.98
CA ILE A 375 -2.55 14.66 3.18
C ILE A 375 -3.27 13.81 2.13
N ALA A 376 -2.54 12.95 1.43
CA ALA A 376 -3.14 12.06 0.43
C ALA A 376 -4.11 11.05 1.05
N SER A 377 -3.83 10.56 2.27
CA SER A 377 -4.80 9.72 3.00
C SER A 377 -6.10 10.47 3.26
N ALA A 378 -6.03 11.70 3.77
CA ALA A 378 -7.23 12.54 3.98
C ALA A 378 -8.01 12.74 2.67
N LEU A 379 -7.31 13.07 1.59
CA LEU A 379 -7.92 13.28 0.27
C LEU A 379 -8.51 11.99 -0.31
N PHE A 380 -7.89 10.83 -0.10
CA PHE A 380 -8.41 9.53 -0.51
C PHE A 380 -9.81 9.26 0.08
N TRP A 381 -9.98 9.49 1.38
CA TRP A 381 -11.28 9.30 2.02
C TRP A 381 -12.35 10.23 1.48
N ILE A 382 -11.97 11.47 1.18
CA ILE A 382 -12.88 12.46 0.59
C ILE A 382 -13.17 12.15 -0.89
N ASP A 383 -12.17 11.77 -1.67
CA ASP A 383 -12.29 11.60 -3.13
C ASP A 383 -12.80 10.21 -3.52
N LYS A 384 -12.16 9.14 -3.04
CA LYS A 384 -12.46 7.75 -3.44
C LYS A 384 -13.59 7.13 -2.62
N MET A 385 -13.64 7.43 -1.32
CA MET A 385 -14.68 6.92 -0.44
C MET A 385 -15.85 7.89 -0.26
N ARG A 386 -15.73 9.13 -0.77
CA ARG A 386 -16.77 10.16 -0.78
C ARG A 386 -17.33 10.54 0.58
N VAL A 387 -16.52 10.46 1.66
CA VAL A 387 -16.94 11.00 2.95
C VAL A 387 -17.10 12.54 2.86
N ASP A 388 -18.02 13.09 3.65
CA ASP A 388 -18.39 14.52 3.57
C ASP A 388 -17.53 15.39 4.47
N GLY A 389 -16.87 14.79 5.47
CA GLY A 389 -15.99 15.49 6.39
C GLY A 389 -15.02 14.57 7.10
N LEU A 390 -14.03 15.18 7.73
CA LEU A 390 -13.07 14.51 8.60
C LEU A 390 -13.08 15.15 9.98
N ARG A 391 -13.14 14.34 11.02
CA ARG A 391 -12.78 14.72 12.39
C ARG A 391 -11.33 14.32 12.59
N VAL A 392 -10.49 15.23 13.01
CA VAL A 392 -9.05 14.97 13.19
C VAL A 392 -8.79 14.65 14.66
N ASP A 393 -8.30 13.42 14.90
CA ASP A 393 -7.98 12.95 16.24
C ASP A 393 -6.64 13.46 16.76
N ALA A 394 -6.52 13.58 18.08
CA ALA A 394 -5.29 13.83 18.84
C ALA A 394 -4.49 15.07 18.39
N VAL A 395 -5.13 16.12 17.90
CA VAL A 395 -4.49 17.33 17.35
C VAL A 395 -3.49 17.97 18.33
N ALA A 396 -3.83 18.02 19.62
CA ALA A 396 -2.93 18.59 20.63
C ALA A 396 -1.59 17.83 20.70
N SER A 397 -1.61 16.51 20.54
CA SER A 397 -0.38 15.69 20.52
C SER A 397 0.48 15.94 19.26
N MET A 398 -0.12 16.43 18.17
CA MET A 398 0.61 16.84 16.97
C MET A 398 1.26 18.21 17.14
N LEU A 399 0.54 19.16 17.78
CA LEU A 399 0.93 20.56 17.84
C LEU A 399 1.92 20.89 18.97
N TYR A 400 2.00 20.03 20.00
CA TYR A 400 2.82 20.30 21.19
C TYR A 400 3.86 19.18 21.41
N LEU A 401 5.16 19.54 21.37
CA LEU A 401 6.29 18.61 21.52
C LEU A 401 6.39 17.99 22.92
N ASP A 402 5.87 18.67 23.92
CA ASP A 402 5.83 18.24 25.32
C ASP A 402 4.52 17.52 25.72
N TYR A 403 3.62 17.26 24.77
CA TYR A 403 2.34 16.62 25.08
C TYR A 403 2.52 15.29 25.81
N GLY A 404 1.99 15.23 27.05
CA GLY A 404 2.06 14.04 27.91
C GLY A 404 3.46 13.71 28.46
N ARG A 405 4.42 14.62 28.34
CA ARG A 405 5.82 14.42 28.75
C ARG A 405 6.19 15.30 29.95
N LYS A 406 7.15 14.83 30.73
CA LYS A 406 7.75 15.61 31.83
C LYS A 406 8.94 16.41 31.32
N ASP A 407 9.39 17.35 32.16
CA ASP A 407 10.64 18.09 31.88
C ASP A 407 11.80 17.12 31.64
N GLY A 408 12.55 17.34 30.56
CA GLY A 408 13.66 16.49 30.12
C GLY A 408 13.26 15.26 29.29
N GLU A 409 11.97 14.94 29.16
CA GLU A 409 11.49 13.82 28.33
C GLU A 409 11.13 14.24 26.89
N TRP A 410 11.31 15.50 26.54
CA TRP A 410 11.04 16.06 25.22
C TRP A 410 12.16 16.97 24.72
N ILE A 411 12.15 17.33 23.45
CA ILE A 411 13.14 18.20 22.82
C ILE A 411 12.48 19.51 22.45
N PRO A 412 12.80 20.63 23.14
CA PRO A 412 12.27 21.96 22.79
C PRO A 412 12.83 22.46 21.46
N ASN A 413 12.14 23.43 20.87
CA ASN A 413 12.70 24.20 19.77
C ASN A 413 13.92 25.02 20.22
N PRO A 414 14.74 25.55 19.31
CA PRO A 414 15.92 26.36 19.67
C PRO A 414 15.61 27.59 20.52
N ASP A 415 14.41 28.12 20.43
CA ASP A 415 13.92 29.25 21.25
C ASP A 415 13.30 28.82 22.59
N GLY A 416 13.30 27.51 22.90
CA GLY A 416 12.73 26.93 24.11
C GLY A 416 11.22 26.68 24.02
N SER A 417 10.57 26.98 22.91
CA SER A 417 9.13 26.76 22.74
C SER A 417 8.80 25.28 22.53
N ASN A 418 7.55 24.90 22.83
CA ASN A 418 7.00 23.55 22.70
C ASN A 418 6.11 23.33 21.44
N PHE A 419 5.95 24.35 20.60
CA PHE A 419 5.15 24.21 19.39
C PHE A 419 5.85 23.31 18.36
N ASN A 420 5.15 22.33 17.83
CA ASN A 420 5.65 21.49 16.75
C ASN A 420 5.47 22.21 15.40
N VAL A 421 6.42 23.08 15.04
CA VAL A 421 6.38 23.85 13.80
C VAL A 421 6.39 22.99 12.52
N GLU A 422 6.77 21.71 12.63
CA GLU A 422 6.73 20.76 11.51
C GLU A 422 5.31 20.25 11.24
N ALA A 423 4.42 20.30 12.24
CA ALA A 423 3.03 19.85 12.15
C ALA A 423 2.03 21.00 11.88
N ILE A 424 2.44 22.27 12.08
CA ILE A 424 1.66 23.47 11.85
C ILE A 424 1.81 23.94 10.39
#